data_5d927ac6b764396139df0388844c16f9
#
_entry.id   5d927ac6b764396139df0388844c16f9
#
_cell.length_a   1.000
_cell.length_b   1.000
_cell.length_c   1.000
_cell.angle_alpha   90.00
_cell.angle_beta   90.00
_cell.angle_gamma   90.00
#
_symmetry.space_group_name_H-M   'P 1'
#
loop_
_entity.id
_entity.type
_entity.pdbx_description
1 polymer ?
#
loop_
_entity_poly.entity_id
_entity_poly.type
_entity_poly.pdbx_seq_one_letter_code
_entity_poly.pdbx_strand_id
1 'polypeptide(L)'
;MRILLIEDHPIVRTACSRLLQAQGTAEVAEAATAADGLRIAADYLPDIIVLDLKLPDGNGLDLLSTLMSRRPCPEVIVFSMYDDPAFAARSLEAGAKGYMTKSDDPDTLLQAIEKVVAGGIFLTPSMAEKLAIMAVCRADDPVVDLSSREREVLCLLSQGKTLTEIATEIDVAYRTAAHITAQIKSKMRIESTASLIKWAVEHPQVIMQPGVRARGERRPNVT
;
A
#
# COMPACT_ATOMS: atom_id res chain seq x y z
N MET A 1 14.13 -18.77 14.93
CA MET A 1 13.45 -17.67 14.18
C MET A 1 12.15 -17.35 14.88
N ARG A 2 11.89 -16.08 15.14
CA ARG A 2 10.67 -15.62 15.81
C ARG A 2 9.70 -15.06 14.76
N ILE A 3 8.51 -15.61 14.71
CA ILE A 3 7.45 -15.21 13.76
C ILE A 3 6.28 -14.63 14.55
N LEU A 4 5.78 -13.48 14.14
CA LEU A 4 4.52 -12.94 14.64
C LEU A 4 3.45 -13.07 13.56
N LEU A 5 2.37 -13.78 13.87
CA LEU A 5 1.21 -13.95 13.00
C LEU A 5 0.09 -13.00 13.45
N ILE A 6 -0.28 -12.03 12.61
CA ILE A 6 -1.36 -11.06 12.88
C ILE A 6 -2.53 -11.39 11.94
N GLU A 7 -3.57 -12.02 12.48
CA GLU A 7 -4.69 -12.62 11.73
C GLU A 7 -5.94 -12.66 12.62
N ASP A 8 -7.04 -12.08 12.18
CA ASP A 8 -8.27 -12.03 12.97
C ASP A 8 -9.09 -13.33 12.91
N HIS A 9 -9.02 -14.07 11.80
CA HIS A 9 -9.78 -15.31 11.64
C HIS A 9 -9.17 -16.48 12.42
N PRO A 10 -9.83 -17.00 13.49
CA PRO A 10 -9.22 -18.01 14.36
C PRO A 10 -8.78 -19.30 13.65
N ILE A 11 -9.56 -19.73 12.64
CA ILE A 11 -9.26 -20.98 11.90
C ILE A 11 -7.99 -20.80 11.07
N VAL A 12 -7.87 -19.67 10.33
CA VAL A 12 -6.69 -19.35 9.52
C VAL A 12 -5.47 -19.19 10.41
N ARG A 13 -5.59 -18.44 11.48
CA ARG A 13 -4.52 -18.23 12.46
C ARG A 13 -4.01 -19.54 13.04
N THR A 14 -4.91 -20.44 13.49
CA THR A 14 -4.53 -21.74 14.02
C THR A 14 -3.86 -22.63 12.97
N ALA A 15 -4.36 -22.62 11.73
CA ALA A 15 -3.78 -23.41 10.64
C ALA A 15 -2.37 -22.94 10.28
N CYS A 16 -2.18 -21.63 10.11
CA CYS A 16 -0.86 -21.04 9.83
C CYS A 16 0.11 -21.27 10.98
N SER A 17 -0.32 -21.08 12.23
CA SER A 17 0.51 -21.33 13.40
C SER A 17 1.02 -22.78 13.47
N ARG A 18 0.14 -23.75 13.26
CA ARG A 18 0.52 -25.18 13.21
C ARG A 18 1.48 -25.49 12.08
N LEU A 19 1.21 -24.95 10.88
CA LEU A 19 2.09 -25.13 9.72
C LEU A 19 3.51 -24.62 10.00
N LEU A 20 3.61 -23.42 10.57
CA LEU A 20 4.89 -22.79 10.89
C LEU A 20 5.64 -23.54 12.01
N GLN A 21 4.94 -24.01 13.03
CA GLN A 21 5.53 -24.77 14.14
C GLN A 21 5.98 -26.17 13.73
N ALA A 22 5.30 -26.80 12.76
CA ALA A 22 5.65 -28.13 12.27
C ALA A 22 7.07 -28.24 11.70
N GLN A 23 7.64 -27.12 11.25
CA GLN A 23 9.03 -27.06 10.78
C GLN A 23 10.07 -27.14 11.91
N GLY A 24 9.66 -27.08 13.17
CA GLY A 24 10.53 -27.25 14.34
C GLY A 24 11.56 -26.16 14.59
N THR A 25 11.62 -25.14 13.76
CA THR A 25 12.65 -24.08 13.80
C THR A 25 12.10 -22.69 14.14
N ALA A 26 10.76 -22.54 14.20
CA ALA A 26 10.11 -21.28 14.43
C ALA A 26 9.35 -21.24 15.76
N GLU A 27 9.55 -20.16 16.52
CA GLU A 27 8.68 -19.76 17.62
C GLU A 27 7.62 -18.82 17.04
N VAL A 28 6.35 -19.11 17.29
CA VAL A 28 5.22 -18.35 16.72
C VAL A 28 4.45 -17.65 17.83
N ALA A 29 4.39 -16.33 17.77
CA ALA A 29 3.47 -15.51 18.54
C ALA A 29 2.26 -15.15 17.68
N GLU A 30 1.09 -14.99 18.29
CA GLU A 30 -0.16 -14.74 17.61
C GLU A 30 -0.82 -13.45 18.10
N ALA A 31 -1.43 -12.71 17.19
CA ALA A 31 -2.28 -11.55 17.47
C ALA A 31 -3.55 -11.61 16.63
N ALA A 32 -4.68 -11.17 17.20
CA ALA A 32 -5.96 -11.14 16.50
C ALA A 32 -6.36 -9.71 16.07
N THR A 33 -5.60 -8.70 16.48
CA THR A 33 -5.89 -7.28 16.27
C THR A 33 -4.61 -6.52 15.92
N ALA A 34 -4.75 -5.35 15.28
CA ALA A 34 -3.63 -4.48 14.99
C ALA A 34 -2.95 -3.97 16.28
N ALA A 35 -3.74 -3.62 17.29
CA ALA A 35 -3.24 -3.15 18.59
C ALA A 35 -2.40 -4.22 19.30
N ASP A 36 -2.89 -5.46 19.37
CA ASP A 36 -2.12 -6.58 19.92
C ASP A 36 -0.87 -6.88 19.10
N GLY A 37 -0.98 -6.85 17.77
CA GLY A 37 0.15 -7.01 16.86
C GLY A 37 1.28 -6.01 17.16
N LEU A 38 0.94 -4.74 17.33
CA LEU A 38 1.92 -3.70 17.68
C LEU A 38 2.54 -3.90 19.05
N ARG A 39 1.75 -4.29 20.05
CA ARG A 39 2.22 -4.55 21.42
C ARG A 39 3.19 -5.74 21.43
N ILE A 40 2.76 -6.86 20.83
CA ILE A 40 3.57 -8.09 20.78
C ILE A 40 4.85 -7.84 19.96
N ALA A 41 4.78 -7.14 18.83
CA ALA A 41 5.97 -6.82 18.03
C ALA A 41 7.01 -6.00 18.82
N ALA A 42 6.59 -5.18 19.80
CA ALA A 42 7.51 -4.41 20.63
C ALA A 42 8.29 -5.28 21.63
N ASP A 43 7.61 -6.25 22.24
CA ASP A 43 8.19 -7.08 23.31
C ASP A 43 8.90 -8.33 22.74
N TYR A 44 8.29 -8.94 21.74
CA TYR A 44 8.74 -10.20 21.16
C TYR A 44 9.89 -10.04 20.16
N LEU A 45 10.00 -8.84 19.53
CA LEU A 45 11.00 -8.51 18.52
C LEU A 45 11.07 -9.60 17.41
N PRO A 46 9.99 -9.81 16.64
CA PRO A 46 9.94 -10.86 15.63
C PRO A 46 10.93 -10.59 14.49
N ASP A 47 11.50 -11.67 13.94
CA ASP A 47 12.32 -11.63 12.73
C ASP A 47 11.42 -11.41 11.51
N ILE A 48 10.23 -12.06 11.50
CA ILE A 48 9.22 -11.99 10.44
C ILE A 48 7.85 -11.75 11.04
N ILE A 49 7.04 -10.95 10.33
CA ILE A 49 5.62 -10.78 10.60
C ILE A 49 4.82 -11.28 9.40
N VAL A 50 3.87 -12.18 9.63
CA VAL A 50 2.82 -12.53 8.66
C VAL A 50 1.59 -11.72 9.00
N LEU A 51 1.16 -10.85 8.09
CA LEU A 51 0.18 -9.81 8.35
C LEU A 51 -1.04 -9.93 7.44
N ASP A 52 -2.23 -10.07 8.04
CA ASP A 52 -3.47 -9.81 7.31
C ASP A 52 -3.75 -8.31 7.18
N LEU A 53 -4.26 -7.91 6.02
CA LEU A 53 -4.67 -6.52 5.77
C LEU A 53 -6.04 -6.19 6.35
N LYS A 54 -6.90 -7.19 6.57
CA LYS A 54 -8.24 -7.00 7.11
C LYS A 54 -8.26 -7.33 8.59
N LEU A 55 -8.16 -6.31 9.44
CA LEU A 55 -8.21 -6.45 10.89
C LEU A 55 -9.42 -5.71 11.46
N PRO A 56 -9.98 -6.18 12.59
CA PRO A 56 -11.22 -5.63 13.16
C PRO A 56 -11.07 -4.21 13.72
N ASP A 57 -9.86 -3.82 14.09
CA ASP A 57 -9.54 -2.57 14.78
C ASP A 57 -8.70 -1.59 13.93
N GLY A 58 -8.45 -1.90 12.65
CA GLY A 58 -7.66 -1.01 11.80
C GLY A 58 -7.37 -1.54 10.39
N ASN A 59 -6.71 -0.68 9.61
CA ASN A 59 -6.26 -1.02 8.27
C ASN A 59 -4.85 -1.64 8.35
N GLY A 60 -4.68 -2.85 7.81
CA GLY A 60 -3.40 -3.55 7.81
C GLY A 60 -2.28 -2.81 7.06
N LEU A 61 -2.58 -1.98 6.06
CA LEU A 61 -1.56 -1.15 5.39
C LEU A 61 -1.01 -0.04 6.29
N ASP A 62 -1.86 0.54 7.15
CA ASP A 62 -1.42 1.54 8.13
C ASP A 62 -0.58 0.87 9.23
N LEU A 63 -0.99 -0.33 9.66
CA LEU A 63 -0.22 -1.16 10.58
C LEU A 63 1.15 -1.52 9.98
N LEU A 64 1.20 -1.96 8.72
CA LEU A 64 2.44 -2.25 7.99
C LEU A 64 3.38 -1.04 8.02
N SER A 65 2.90 0.14 7.67
CA SER A 65 3.69 1.38 7.68
C SER A 65 4.26 1.68 9.07
N THR A 66 3.48 1.43 10.12
CA THR A 66 3.90 1.60 11.51
C THR A 66 4.97 0.59 11.92
N LEU A 67 4.82 -0.68 11.54
CA LEU A 67 5.78 -1.74 11.80
C LEU A 67 7.12 -1.47 11.10
N MET A 68 7.08 -1.02 9.84
CA MET A 68 8.29 -0.68 9.06
C MET A 68 9.05 0.53 9.60
N SER A 69 8.42 1.37 10.41
CA SER A 69 9.10 2.51 11.07
C SER A 69 9.90 2.11 12.32
N ARG A 70 9.74 0.89 12.82
CA ARG A 70 10.38 0.38 14.05
C ARG A 70 11.85 0.03 13.84
N ARG A 71 12.59 -0.08 14.95
CA ARG A 71 13.97 -0.56 14.96
C ARG A 71 14.16 -1.53 16.14
N PRO A 72 14.66 -2.76 15.92
CA PRO A 72 14.94 -3.35 14.61
C PRO A 72 13.68 -3.47 13.75
N CYS A 73 13.85 -3.40 12.42
CA CYS A 73 12.75 -3.51 11.47
C CYS A 73 12.51 -4.98 11.14
N PRO A 74 11.33 -5.55 11.43
CA PRO A 74 11.02 -6.91 11.04
C PRO A 74 10.79 -7.01 9.54
N GLU A 75 11.01 -8.18 8.94
CA GLU A 75 10.55 -8.46 7.59
C GLU A 75 9.04 -8.76 7.62
N VAL A 76 8.28 -8.22 6.67
CA VAL A 76 6.82 -8.39 6.65
C VAL A 76 6.37 -9.10 5.38
N ILE A 77 5.58 -10.17 5.55
CA ILE A 77 4.86 -10.87 4.49
C ILE A 77 3.37 -10.58 4.68
N VAL A 78 2.74 -10.02 3.66
CA VAL A 78 1.29 -9.83 3.66
C VAL A 78 0.60 -11.11 3.21
N PHE A 79 -0.38 -11.55 4.00
CA PHE A 79 -1.21 -12.74 3.76
C PHE A 79 -2.69 -12.36 3.85
N SER A 80 -3.35 -12.12 2.71
CA SER A 80 -4.65 -11.45 2.67
C SER A 80 -5.65 -12.13 1.75
N MET A 81 -6.95 -11.84 1.96
CA MET A 81 -8.02 -12.25 1.04
C MET A 81 -8.04 -11.45 -0.27
N TYR A 82 -7.32 -10.32 -0.34
CA TYR A 82 -7.33 -9.46 -1.51
C TYR A 82 -6.43 -10.02 -2.62
N ASP A 83 -7.03 -10.44 -3.73
CA ASP A 83 -6.33 -10.89 -4.94
C ASP A 83 -6.22 -9.77 -6.00
N ASP A 84 -6.15 -8.52 -5.54
CA ASP A 84 -5.99 -7.33 -6.37
C ASP A 84 -4.52 -6.87 -6.35
N PRO A 85 -3.86 -6.74 -7.52
CA PRO A 85 -2.47 -6.28 -7.60
C PRO A 85 -2.25 -4.89 -7.02
N ALA A 86 -3.28 -4.05 -6.90
CA ALA A 86 -3.15 -2.75 -6.26
C ALA A 86 -2.80 -2.86 -4.77
N PHE A 87 -3.34 -3.86 -4.04
CA PHE A 87 -2.98 -4.11 -2.64
C PHE A 87 -1.56 -4.65 -2.53
N ALA A 88 -1.16 -5.56 -3.43
CA ALA A 88 0.19 -6.08 -3.48
C ALA A 88 1.23 -4.97 -3.74
N ALA A 89 0.99 -4.11 -4.73
CA ALA A 89 1.85 -2.97 -5.03
C ALA A 89 2.01 -2.04 -3.82
N ARG A 90 0.89 -1.64 -3.20
CA ARG A 90 0.91 -0.77 -2.01
C ARG A 90 1.62 -1.40 -0.82
N SER A 91 1.47 -2.71 -0.63
CA SER A 91 2.18 -3.44 0.43
C SER A 91 3.69 -3.44 0.21
N LEU A 92 4.14 -3.71 -1.01
CA LEU A 92 5.56 -3.68 -1.37
C LEU A 92 6.14 -2.26 -1.27
N GLU A 93 5.41 -1.24 -1.72
CA GLU A 93 5.78 0.17 -1.58
C GLU A 93 5.91 0.60 -0.12
N ALA A 94 5.03 0.08 0.75
CA ALA A 94 5.10 0.31 2.20
C ALA A 94 6.24 -0.46 2.89
N GLY A 95 6.95 -1.34 2.17
CA GLY A 95 8.14 -2.05 2.65
C GLY A 95 7.94 -3.55 2.92
N ALA A 96 6.78 -4.12 2.63
CA ALA A 96 6.60 -5.57 2.72
C ALA A 96 7.57 -6.30 1.78
N LYS A 97 8.03 -7.47 2.20
CA LYS A 97 8.93 -8.34 1.44
C LYS A 97 8.22 -9.51 0.78
N GLY A 98 6.94 -9.68 1.08
CA GLY A 98 6.12 -10.70 0.43
C GLY A 98 4.66 -10.30 0.37
N TYR A 99 3.98 -10.80 -0.65
CA TYR A 99 2.53 -10.74 -0.77
C TYR A 99 2.00 -12.07 -1.31
N MET A 100 1.05 -12.63 -0.61
CA MET A 100 0.32 -13.81 -1.03
C MET A 100 -1.14 -13.71 -0.59
N THR A 101 -2.00 -14.49 -1.25
CA THR A 101 -3.41 -14.54 -0.93
C THR A 101 -3.75 -15.76 -0.05
N LYS A 102 -4.84 -15.66 0.71
CA LYS A 102 -5.34 -16.78 1.52
C LYS A 102 -5.95 -17.91 0.65
N SER A 103 -6.05 -17.72 -0.65
CA SER A 103 -6.44 -18.75 -1.63
C SER A 103 -5.25 -19.51 -2.21
N ASP A 104 -4.03 -19.04 -2.00
CA ASP A 104 -2.82 -19.76 -2.40
C ASP A 104 -2.63 -21.02 -1.55
N ASP A 105 -1.85 -21.99 -2.06
CA ASP A 105 -1.53 -23.20 -1.33
C ASP A 105 -0.87 -22.87 0.03
N PRO A 106 -1.29 -23.48 1.14
CA PRO A 106 -0.69 -23.25 2.45
C PRO A 106 0.83 -23.43 2.49
N ASP A 107 1.39 -24.37 1.72
CA ASP A 107 2.84 -24.58 1.64
C ASP A 107 3.57 -23.38 1.01
N THR A 108 2.86 -22.53 0.28
CA THR A 108 3.41 -21.28 -0.29
C THR A 108 3.88 -20.32 0.80
N LEU A 109 3.25 -20.35 1.99
CA LEU A 109 3.68 -19.52 3.12
C LEU A 109 5.10 -19.87 3.59
N LEU A 110 5.43 -21.16 3.61
CA LEU A 110 6.79 -21.62 3.98
C LEU A 110 7.82 -21.14 2.96
N GLN A 111 7.51 -21.26 1.67
CA GLN A 111 8.38 -20.78 0.59
C GLN A 111 8.58 -19.26 0.67
N ALA A 112 7.51 -18.52 1.01
CA ALA A 112 7.58 -17.08 1.20
C ALA A 112 8.54 -16.70 2.32
N ILE A 113 8.44 -17.38 3.46
CA ILE A 113 9.29 -17.16 4.62
C ILE A 113 10.75 -17.46 4.28
N GLU A 114 11.03 -18.63 3.69
CA GLU A 114 12.39 -19.00 3.29
C GLU A 114 13.02 -17.98 2.36
N LYS A 115 12.28 -17.51 1.35
CA LYS A 115 12.76 -16.53 0.39
C LYS A 115 13.02 -15.16 1.03
N VAL A 116 12.14 -14.74 1.93
CA VAL A 116 12.27 -13.47 2.63
C VAL A 116 13.43 -13.48 3.63
N VAL A 117 13.62 -14.59 4.37
CA VAL A 117 14.80 -14.79 5.24
C VAL A 117 16.10 -14.73 4.46
N ALA A 118 16.11 -15.25 3.22
CA ALA A 118 17.26 -15.14 2.32
C ALA A 118 17.47 -13.72 1.73
N GLY A 119 16.66 -12.72 2.17
CA GLY A 119 16.74 -11.33 1.72
C GLY A 119 16.03 -11.05 0.40
N GLY A 120 15.27 -12.01 -0.13
CA GLY A 120 14.50 -11.85 -1.37
C GLY A 120 13.12 -11.22 -1.16
N ILE A 121 12.43 -10.98 -2.28
CA ILE A 121 11.02 -10.57 -2.30
C ILE A 121 10.21 -11.77 -2.79
N PHE A 122 9.09 -12.07 -2.11
CA PHE A 122 8.20 -13.14 -2.49
C PHE A 122 6.89 -12.62 -3.07
N LEU A 123 6.56 -13.13 -4.25
CA LEU A 123 5.25 -13.00 -4.90
C LEU A 123 4.92 -14.36 -5.52
N THR A 124 3.65 -14.74 -5.51
CA THR A 124 3.22 -15.89 -6.31
C THR A 124 3.33 -15.55 -7.79
N PRO A 125 3.56 -16.53 -8.68
CA PRO A 125 3.65 -16.27 -10.11
C PRO A 125 2.44 -15.51 -10.68
N SER A 126 1.24 -15.88 -10.24
CA SER A 126 -0.01 -15.21 -10.63
C SER A 126 -0.03 -13.73 -10.21
N MET A 127 0.37 -13.43 -8.97
CA MET A 127 0.41 -12.05 -8.49
C MET A 127 1.50 -11.24 -9.17
N ALA A 128 2.65 -11.84 -9.45
CA ALA A 128 3.73 -11.19 -10.19
C ALA A 128 3.29 -10.84 -11.62
N GLU A 129 2.56 -11.72 -12.30
CA GLU A 129 1.99 -11.47 -13.63
C GLU A 129 0.97 -10.32 -13.59
N LYS A 130 0.03 -10.34 -12.62
CA LYS A 130 -0.95 -9.26 -12.44
C LYS A 130 -0.28 -7.91 -12.19
N LEU A 131 0.77 -7.88 -11.38
CA LEU A 131 1.55 -6.66 -11.13
C LEU A 131 2.28 -6.18 -12.38
N ALA A 132 2.86 -7.08 -13.17
CA ALA A 132 3.53 -6.72 -14.41
C ALA A 132 2.54 -6.12 -15.43
N ILE A 133 1.36 -6.74 -15.60
CA ILE A 133 0.28 -6.21 -16.44
C ILE A 133 -0.16 -4.83 -15.94
N MET A 134 -0.40 -4.68 -14.64
CA MET A 134 -0.77 -3.40 -14.05
C MET A 134 0.31 -2.33 -14.26
N ALA A 135 1.58 -2.68 -14.15
CA ALA A 135 2.68 -1.76 -14.38
C ALA A 135 2.75 -1.29 -15.84
N VAL A 136 2.53 -2.20 -16.79
CA VAL A 136 2.46 -1.86 -18.23
C VAL A 136 1.26 -0.95 -18.51
N CYS A 137 0.07 -1.30 -17.99
CA CYS A 137 -1.12 -0.46 -18.15
C CYS A 137 -0.97 0.91 -17.48
N ARG A 138 -0.26 1.00 -16.33
CA ARG A 138 0.04 2.27 -15.65
C ARG A 138 1.09 3.10 -16.38
N ALA A 139 1.98 2.50 -17.15
CA ALA A 139 2.96 3.27 -17.93
C ALA A 139 2.31 4.19 -18.97
N ASP A 140 1.08 3.85 -19.39
CA ASP A 140 0.25 4.66 -20.28
C ASP A 140 -0.80 5.51 -19.52
N ASP A 141 -0.86 5.45 -18.18
CA ASP A 141 -1.83 6.19 -17.38
C ASP A 141 -1.27 7.58 -17.03
N PRO A 142 -1.81 8.64 -17.62
CA PRO A 142 -1.31 10.02 -17.42
C PRO A 142 -1.46 10.53 -15.98
N VAL A 143 -2.18 9.82 -15.10
CA VAL A 143 -2.35 10.18 -13.68
C VAL A 143 -1.17 9.78 -12.81
N VAL A 144 -0.36 8.82 -13.24
CA VAL A 144 0.86 8.41 -12.49
C VAL A 144 1.84 9.58 -12.35
N ASP A 145 1.90 10.48 -13.32
CA ASP A 145 2.77 11.65 -13.32
C ASP A 145 2.23 12.85 -12.53
N LEU A 146 1.04 12.74 -11.94
CA LEU A 146 0.47 13.81 -11.14
C LEU A 146 1.06 13.82 -9.72
N SER A 147 1.54 15.00 -9.29
CA SER A 147 1.92 15.25 -7.89
C SER A 147 0.71 15.14 -6.95
N SER A 148 0.95 15.01 -5.64
CA SER A 148 -0.12 14.99 -4.64
C SER A 148 -1.04 16.21 -4.74
N ARG A 149 -0.47 17.38 -5.03
CA ARG A 149 -1.21 18.63 -5.18
C ARG A 149 -2.07 18.66 -6.45
N GLU A 150 -1.56 18.14 -7.55
CA GLU A 150 -2.31 18.00 -8.80
C GLU A 150 -3.47 17.01 -8.67
N ARG A 151 -3.27 15.91 -7.94
CA ARG A 151 -4.35 14.95 -7.64
C ARG A 151 -5.43 15.56 -6.75
N GLU A 152 -5.05 16.32 -5.74
CA GLU A 152 -5.99 17.04 -4.88
C GLU A 152 -6.88 17.99 -5.71
N VAL A 153 -6.29 18.79 -6.60
CA VAL A 153 -7.02 19.68 -7.51
C VAL A 153 -7.93 18.88 -8.44
N LEU A 154 -7.45 17.77 -9.00
CA LEU A 154 -8.25 16.90 -9.87
C LEU A 154 -9.44 16.26 -9.14
N CYS A 155 -9.24 15.84 -7.88
CA CYS A 155 -10.32 15.35 -7.01
C CYS A 155 -11.39 16.42 -6.77
N LEU A 156 -11.00 17.64 -6.47
CA LEU A 156 -11.94 18.75 -6.25
C LEU A 156 -12.70 19.15 -7.53
N LEU A 157 -12.03 19.09 -8.69
CA LEU A 157 -12.67 19.25 -9.99
C LEU A 157 -13.71 18.17 -10.27
N SER A 158 -13.46 16.90 -9.90
CA SER A 158 -14.42 15.80 -10.07
C SER A 158 -15.67 15.96 -9.19
N GLN A 159 -15.55 16.70 -8.09
CA GLN A 159 -16.67 17.08 -7.21
C GLN A 159 -17.48 18.27 -7.74
N GLY A 160 -17.13 18.81 -8.90
CA GLY A 160 -17.80 19.93 -9.54
C GLY A 160 -17.41 21.30 -8.97
N LYS A 161 -16.35 21.40 -8.17
CA LYS A 161 -15.89 22.69 -7.61
C LYS A 161 -15.29 23.59 -8.69
N THR A 162 -15.56 24.86 -8.59
CA THR A 162 -14.98 25.90 -9.44
C THR A 162 -13.52 26.17 -9.04
N LEU A 163 -12.72 26.75 -9.95
CA LEU A 163 -11.33 27.12 -9.64
C LEU A 163 -11.20 28.10 -8.47
N THR A 164 -12.21 28.93 -8.22
CA THR A 164 -12.24 29.85 -7.09
C THR A 164 -12.43 29.11 -5.77
N GLU A 165 -13.36 28.16 -5.73
CA GLU A 165 -13.58 27.30 -4.56
C GLU A 165 -12.37 26.41 -4.27
N ILE A 166 -11.79 25.84 -5.31
CA ILE A 166 -10.56 25.04 -5.21
C ILE A 166 -9.42 25.89 -4.62
N ALA A 167 -9.20 27.09 -5.17
CA ALA A 167 -8.15 28.00 -4.70
C ALA A 167 -8.30 28.32 -3.20
N THR A 168 -9.54 28.54 -2.74
CA THR A 168 -9.85 28.78 -1.33
C THR A 168 -9.59 27.54 -0.47
N GLU A 169 -10.00 26.35 -0.93
CA GLU A 169 -9.92 25.12 -0.15
C GLU A 169 -8.47 24.61 0.03
N ILE A 170 -7.65 24.78 -1.00
CA ILE A 170 -6.23 24.39 -0.95
C ILE A 170 -5.30 25.54 -0.55
N ASP A 171 -5.85 26.67 -0.10
CA ASP A 171 -5.14 27.86 0.37
C ASP A 171 -4.08 28.39 -0.63
N VAL A 172 -4.52 28.69 -1.85
CA VAL A 172 -3.67 29.27 -2.89
C VAL A 172 -4.39 30.39 -3.64
N ALA A 173 -3.63 31.22 -4.35
CA ALA A 173 -4.22 32.20 -5.26
C ALA A 173 -4.94 31.51 -6.44
N TYR A 174 -6.04 32.09 -6.94
CA TYR A 174 -6.76 31.60 -8.13
C TYR A 174 -5.82 31.29 -9.32
N ARG A 175 -4.83 32.16 -9.55
CA ARG A 175 -3.84 31.97 -10.63
C ARG A 175 -3.04 30.68 -10.45
N THR A 176 -2.74 30.30 -9.20
CA THR A 176 -2.03 29.06 -8.90
C THR A 176 -2.91 27.85 -9.17
N ALA A 177 -4.19 27.88 -8.75
CA ALA A 177 -5.13 26.78 -9.04
C ALA A 177 -5.35 26.61 -10.56
N ALA A 178 -5.46 27.71 -11.29
CA ALA A 178 -5.55 27.69 -12.74
C ALA A 178 -4.28 27.14 -13.41
N HIS A 179 -3.11 27.49 -12.89
CA HIS A 179 -1.82 26.94 -13.37
C HIS A 179 -1.69 25.43 -13.12
N ILE A 180 -2.04 24.98 -11.93
CA ILE A 180 -2.06 23.54 -11.60
C ILE A 180 -3.00 22.79 -12.54
N THR A 181 -4.21 23.32 -12.78
CA THR A 181 -5.17 22.72 -13.73
C THR A 181 -4.61 22.65 -15.15
N ALA A 182 -3.87 23.66 -15.59
CA ALA A 182 -3.21 23.64 -16.89
C ALA A 182 -2.09 22.58 -16.96
N GLN A 183 -1.32 22.41 -15.88
CA GLN A 183 -0.31 21.36 -15.78
C GLN A 183 -0.94 19.96 -15.82
N ILE A 184 -2.04 19.74 -15.10
CA ILE A 184 -2.79 18.47 -15.14
C ILE A 184 -3.23 18.18 -16.58
N LYS A 185 -3.85 19.14 -17.26
CA LYS A 185 -4.27 18.97 -18.66
C LYS A 185 -3.12 18.60 -19.58
N SER A 186 -1.98 19.27 -19.44
CA SER A 186 -0.78 18.97 -20.22
C SER A 186 -0.26 17.55 -19.98
N LYS A 187 -0.15 17.14 -18.72
CA LYS A 187 0.32 15.79 -18.34
C LYS A 187 -0.64 14.71 -18.81
N MET A 188 -1.95 14.94 -18.66
CA MET A 188 -2.99 14.01 -19.08
C MET A 188 -3.33 14.07 -20.57
N ARG A 189 -2.69 14.97 -21.34
CA ARG A 189 -2.94 15.20 -22.78
C ARG A 189 -4.42 15.50 -23.07
N ILE A 190 -5.08 16.24 -22.17
CA ILE A 190 -6.49 16.64 -22.28
C ILE A 190 -6.56 18.12 -22.60
N GLU A 191 -7.25 18.49 -23.67
CA GLU A 191 -7.28 19.86 -24.16
C GLU A 191 -8.18 20.79 -23.33
N SER A 192 -9.35 20.30 -22.89
CA SER A 192 -10.33 21.14 -22.20
C SER A 192 -10.52 20.76 -20.72
N THR A 193 -10.83 21.75 -19.88
CA THR A 193 -11.17 21.52 -18.47
C THR A 193 -12.46 20.69 -18.34
N ALA A 194 -13.42 20.85 -19.26
CA ALA A 194 -14.64 20.04 -19.26
C ALA A 194 -14.36 18.56 -19.51
N SER A 195 -13.47 18.25 -20.46
CA SER A 195 -13.03 16.86 -20.72
C SER A 195 -12.23 16.29 -19.54
N LEU A 196 -11.45 17.13 -18.84
CA LEU A 196 -10.73 16.73 -17.63
C LEU A 196 -11.70 16.39 -16.49
N ILE A 197 -12.71 17.19 -16.27
CA ILE A 197 -13.75 16.94 -15.26
C ILE A 197 -14.51 15.65 -15.60
N LYS A 198 -14.93 15.48 -16.85
CA LYS A 198 -15.60 14.27 -17.31
C LYS A 198 -14.75 13.02 -17.04
N TRP A 199 -13.50 13.04 -17.43
CA TRP A 199 -12.56 11.96 -17.19
C TRP A 199 -12.43 11.66 -15.69
N ALA A 200 -12.29 12.67 -14.86
CA ALA A 200 -12.15 12.56 -13.42
C ALA A 200 -13.39 11.94 -12.74
N VAL A 201 -14.59 12.26 -13.22
CA VAL A 201 -15.85 11.66 -12.73
C VAL A 201 -15.98 10.21 -13.13
N GLU A 202 -15.50 9.83 -14.31
CA GLU A 202 -15.54 8.45 -14.82
C GLU A 202 -14.48 7.55 -14.16
N HIS A 203 -13.42 8.11 -13.51
CA HIS A 203 -12.31 7.35 -12.93
C HIS A 203 -12.04 7.69 -11.44
N PRO A 204 -13.05 7.63 -10.55
CA PRO A 204 -12.90 8.04 -9.15
C PRO A 204 -11.86 7.20 -8.39
N GLN A 205 -11.72 5.92 -8.72
CA GLN A 205 -10.77 5.01 -8.08
C GLN A 205 -9.30 5.38 -8.35
N VAL A 206 -9.02 6.05 -9.46
CA VAL A 206 -7.66 6.45 -9.85
C VAL A 206 -7.25 7.73 -9.12
N ILE A 207 -8.22 8.61 -8.83
CA ILE A 207 -7.99 9.92 -8.21
C ILE A 207 -7.85 9.79 -6.69
N MET A 208 -8.61 8.89 -6.06
CA MET A 208 -8.62 8.68 -4.61
C MET A 208 -7.44 7.88 -4.06
N GLN A 209 -6.53 7.40 -4.90
CA GLN A 209 -5.33 6.69 -4.43
C GLN A 209 -4.39 7.68 -3.72
N PRO A 210 -4.02 7.49 -2.44
CA PRO A 210 -3.02 8.31 -1.78
C PRO A 210 -1.69 8.20 -2.53
N GLY A 211 -1.16 9.33 -2.96
CA GLY A 211 0.00 9.39 -3.84
C GLY A 211 1.26 8.79 -3.23
N VAL A 212 2.01 8.07 -4.04
CA VAL A 212 3.42 7.79 -3.82
C VAL A 212 4.15 9.10 -3.59
N ARG A 213 4.81 9.27 -2.44
CA ARG A 213 5.66 10.45 -2.18
C ARG A 213 6.72 10.51 -3.27
N ALA A 214 6.76 11.62 -3.99
CA ALA A 214 7.82 11.89 -4.95
C ALA A 214 9.19 11.77 -4.25
N ARG A 215 10.08 10.93 -4.80
CA ARG A 215 11.49 10.91 -4.41
C ARG A 215 12.07 12.30 -4.66
N GLY A 216 12.38 13.07 -3.61
CA GLY A 216 13.22 14.24 -3.78
C GLY A 216 12.92 15.51 -3.00
N GLU A 217 12.22 15.52 -1.90
CA GLU A 217 12.28 16.67 -1.01
C GLU A 217 13.41 16.50 0.02
N ARG A 218 14.56 17.10 -0.30
CA ARG A 218 15.64 17.33 0.67
C ARG A 218 15.07 18.24 1.78
N ARG A 219 15.16 17.77 3.03
CA ARG A 219 14.88 18.62 4.18
C ARG A 219 15.82 19.85 4.15
N PRO A 220 15.33 21.08 4.37
CA PRO A 220 16.21 22.18 4.61
C PRO A 220 16.95 21.95 5.94
N ASN A 221 18.27 22.11 5.89
CA ASN A 221 19.16 22.11 7.04
C ASN A 221 18.72 23.23 8.00
N VAL A 222 18.31 22.86 9.22
CA VAL A 222 18.16 23.82 10.31
C VAL A 222 19.50 23.84 11.05
N THR A 223 20.15 24.97 10.90
CA THR A 223 21.32 25.37 11.72
C THR A 223 20.83 25.78 13.10
#